data_35090e6b808b1c181f666fda964fbea6
#
_entry.id   35090e6b808b1c181f666fda964fbea6
#
_cell.length_a   1.000
_cell.length_b   1.000
_cell.length_c   1.000
_cell.angle_alpha   90.00
_cell.angle_beta   90.00
_cell.angle_gamma   90.00
#
_symmetry.space_group_name_H-M   'P 1'
#
loop_
_entity.id
_entity.type
_entity.pdbx_description
1 polymer ?
#
loop_
_entity_poly.entity_id
_entity_poly.type
_entity_poly.pdbx_seq_one_letter_code
_entity_poly.pdbx_strand_id
1 'polypeptide(L)'
;LLGSMTLKNWTDVQLDWAHIDQCREIGVQRFKDGVAEVMARLDGLIADGRNVFFAHTMAGGIPKAKVFLAIANRIYKGRGERFMASSQLQNFDEVTANSFQHLIDGSAAIRARLAASGGEVRYSAYGYHGTEILIDGAYAWQTYTTYTQGYAKMRLERIAQAAWEQGIQATVYNCPEIRTNSSDIFVGVELPLFALLLALKKEDGGEWAEQQWQACRDLLLEDQSLEAVLQKITDFNASDVAESFRDFAAWPMSNTPELADIMIGTSDAITQMHKDRKALITDHLSALVLEAVGPLMFHESSSPAGPVLWLNHDVIAKQLNQLHA
;
A
#
# COMPACT_ATOMS: atom_id res chain seq x y z
N LEU A 1 21.86 16.98 -7.98
CA LEU A 1 21.96 15.97 -9.04
C LEU A 1 20.60 15.34 -9.37
N LEU A 2 19.87 14.79 -8.40
CA LEU A 2 18.58 14.13 -8.64
C LEU A 2 17.48 15.09 -9.16
N GLY A 3 17.52 16.35 -8.81
CA GLY A 3 16.55 17.36 -9.27
C GLY A 3 16.65 17.75 -10.75
N SER A 4 17.78 17.42 -11.40
CA SER A 4 18.01 17.68 -12.83
C SER A 4 17.78 16.46 -13.73
N MET A 5 17.45 15.30 -13.15
CA MET A 5 17.29 14.05 -13.90
C MET A 5 15.89 13.93 -14.47
N THR A 6 15.81 13.42 -15.69
CA THR A 6 14.54 13.04 -16.33
C THR A 6 14.44 11.51 -16.44
N LEU A 7 13.22 10.99 -16.50
CA LEU A 7 12.99 9.55 -16.68
C LEU A 7 13.55 9.02 -18.03
N LYS A 8 13.84 9.90 -18.98
CA LYS A 8 14.35 9.53 -20.32
C LYS A 8 15.81 9.08 -20.31
N ASN A 9 16.60 9.56 -19.36
CA ASN A 9 18.05 9.25 -19.24
C ASN A 9 18.40 8.43 -17.99
N TRP A 10 17.44 7.71 -17.44
CA TRP A 10 17.64 6.90 -16.23
C TRP A 10 18.67 5.77 -16.43
N THR A 11 18.81 5.25 -17.66
CA THR A 11 19.77 4.18 -18.00
C THR A 11 21.22 4.61 -17.84
N ASP A 12 21.49 5.91 -17.96
CA ASP A 12 22.83 6.49 -17.89
C ASP A 12 23.19 6.92 -16.47
N VAL A 13 22.23 6.75 -15.54
CA VAL A 13 22.41 7.18 -14.14
C VAL A 13 23.21 6.15 -13.37
N GLN A 14 24.36 6.57 -12.90
CA GLN A 14 25.11 5.88 -11.85
C GLN A 14 24.75 6.48 -10.49
N LEU A 15 24.16 5.66 -9.61
CA LEU A 15 23.83 6.06 -8.26
C LEU A 15 25.07 5.87 -7.36
N ASP A 16 25.45 6.91 -6.65
CA ASP A 16 26.46 6.82 -5.59
C ASP A 16 25.78 6.29 -4.32
N TRP A 17 25.79 4.97 -4.19
CA TRP A 17 25.17 4.26 -3.06
C TRP A 17 25.81 4.61 -1.73
N ALA A 18 27.13 4.82 -1.68
CA ALA A 18 27.82 5.20 -0.45
C ALA A 18 27.33 6.57 0.05
N HIS A 19 27.17 7.53 -0.87
CA HIS A 19 26.59 8.82 -0.52
C HIS A 19 25.12 8.73 -0.11
N ILE A 20 24.33 7.87 -0.76
CA ILE A 20 22.94 7.62 -0.40
C ILE A 20 22.83 7.02 1.00
N ASP A 21 23.70 6.05 1.34
CA ASP A 21 23.74 5.44 2.67
C ASP A 21 24.13 6.43 3.76
N GLN A 22 25.09 7.32 3.50
CA GLN A 22 25.43 8.43 4.40
C GLN A 22 24.24 9.38 4.58
N CYS A 23 23.54 9.71 3.50
CA CYS A 23 22.31 10.53 3.58
C CYS A 23 21.22 9.84 4.40
N ARG A 24 21.12 8.50 4.33
CA ARG A 24 20.18 7.74 5.17
C ARG A 24 20.49 7.92 6.65
N GLU A 25 21.73 7.73 7.06
CA GLU A 25 22.15 7.88 8.46
C GLU A 25 21.85 9.27 9.00
N ILE A 26 22.22 10.31 8.26
CA ILE A 26 21.92 11.71 8.63
C ILE A 26 20.41 11.93 8.69
N GLY A 27 19.66 11.40 7.72
CA GLY A 27 18.20 11.52 7.64
C GLY A 27 17.49 10.86 8.80
N VAL A 28 17.94 9.68 9.24
CA VAL A 28 17.41 8.95 10.40
C VAL A 28 17.63 9.76 11.66
N GLN A 29 18.85 10.28 11.90
CA GLN A 29 19.14 11.07 13.10
C GLN A 29 18.28 12.34 13.13
N ARG A 30 18.19 13.08 12.03
CA ARG A 30 17.35 14.26 11.96
C ARG A 30 15.86 13.96 12.19
N PHE A 31 15.39 12.80 11.76
CA PHE A 31 14.01 12.38 12.01
C PHE A 31 13.79 12.10 13.50
N LYS A 32 14.71 11.38 14.16
CA LYS A 32 14.65 11.11 15.61
C LYS A 32 14.69 12.40 16.44
N ASP A 33 15.58 13.31 16.09
CA ASP A 33 15.68 14.61 16.77
C ASP A 33 14.38 15.42 16.59
N GLY A 34 13.81 15.42 15.37
CA GLY A 34 12.53 16.06 15.10
C GLY A 34 11.37 15.44 15.88
N VAL A 35 11.32 14.12 15.97
CA VAL A 35 10.31 13.43 16.81
C VAL A 35 10.47 13.82 18.27
N ALA A 36 11.69 13.82 18.81
CA ALA A 36 11.94 14.22 20.19
C ALA A 36 11.51 15.67 20.47
N GLU A 37 11.82 16.60 19.58
CA GLU A 37 11.40 18.01 19.69
C GLU A 37 9.87 18.16 19.66
N VAL A 38 9.20 17.48 18.72
CA VAL A 38 7.73 17.50 18.64
C VAL A 38 7.10 16.91 19.89
N MET A 39 7.61 15.78 20.38
CA MET A 39 7.08 15.14 21.60
C MET A 39 7.26 16.01 22.83
N ALA A 40 8.40 16.67 22.99
CA ALA A 40 8.63 17.60 24.09
C ALA A 40 7.64 18.79 24.08
N ARG A 41 7.30 19.30 22.89
CA ARG A 41 6.29 20.36 22.76
C ARG A 41 4.88 19.85 23.05
N LEU A 42 4.53 18.67 22.52
CA LEU A 42 3.20 18.07 22.69
C LEU A 42 2.94 17.70 24.15
N ASP A 43 3.96 17.25 24.89
CA ASP A 43 3.81 16.88 26.29
C ASP A 43 3.28 18.04 27.14
N GLY A 44 3.70 19.27 26.88
CA GLY A 44 3.19 20.47 27.53
C GLY A 44 1.80 20.92 27.07
N LEU A 45 1.30 20.42 25.96
CA LEU A 45 0.00 20.82 25.38
C LEU A 45 -1.13 19.82 25.66
N ILE A 46 -0.80 18.55 25.89
CA ILE A 46 -1.78 17.48 26.10
C ILE A 46 -2.10 17.41 27.59
N ALA A 47 -3.36 17.70 27.95
CA ALA A 47 -3.82 17.55 29.32
C ALA A 47 -3.90 16.07 29.74
N ASP A 48 -3.76 15.81 31.02
CA ASP A 48 -3.89 14.48 31.62
C ASP A 48 -5.27 13.87 31.36
N GLY A 49 -5.32 12.55 31.29
CA GLY A 49 -6.56 11.79 31.00
C GLY A 49 -7.07 11.90 29.55
N ARG A 50 -6.32 12.50 28.64
CA ARG A 50 -6.72 12.61 27.23
C ARG A 50 -6.29 11.38 26.43
N ASN A 51 -7.12 11.00 25.48
CA ASN A 51 -6.76 10.04 24.44
C ASN A 51 -6.04 10.76 23.30
N VAL A 52 -4.95 10.17 22.82
CA VAL A 52 -4.12 10.69 21.72
C VAL A 52 -4.00 9.64 20.63
N PHE A 53 -4.11 10.09 19.40
CA PHE A 53 -3.93 9.26 18.23
C PHE A 53 -2.80 9.81 17.35
N PHE A 54 -1.82 8.96 17.07
CA PHE A 54 -0.71 9.28 16.19
C PHE A 54 -0.89 8.52 14.86
N ALA A 55 -1.05 9.23 13.76
CA ALA A 55 -1.11 8.67 12.43
C ALA A 55 0.25 8.81 11.71
N HIS A 56 0.87 7.69 11.37
CA HIS A 56 2.10 7.63 10.61
C HIS A 56 1.78 7.51 9.12
N THR A 57 1.98 8.58 8.37
CA THR A 57 1.67 8.65 6.94
C THR A 57 2.92 8.61 6.04
N MET A 58 4.07 8.21 6.60
CA MET A 58 5.32 8.20 5.86
C MET A 58 5.38 7.02 4.89
N ALA A 59 5.83 7.29 3.68
CA ALA A 59 6.10 6.28 2.65
C ALA A 59 7.24 6.75 1.75
N GLY A 60 7.90 5.80 1.10
CA GLY A 60 8.99 6.08 0.18
C GLY A 60 10.34 5.61 0.69
N GLY A 61 11.38 6.26 0.23
CA GLY A 61 12.78 5.93 0.54
C GLY A 61 13.64 7.18 0.63
N ILE A 62 14.93 7.00 0.80
CA ILE A 62 15.94 8.07 0.75
C ILE A 62 16.73 7.90 -0.55
N PRO A 63 16.84 8.97 -1.36
CA PRO A 63 16.16 10.27 -1.24
C PRO A 63 14.66 10.22 -1.58
N LYS A 64 13.88 11.11 -1.00
CA LYS A 64 12.43 11.23 -1.22
C LYS A 64 12.08 11.93 -2.56
N ALA A 65 12.79 11.66 -3.61
CA ALA A 65 12.49 12.25 -4.90
C ALA A 65 11.64 11.28 -5.74
N LYS A 66 10.50 11.72 -6.29
CA LYS A 66 9.64 10.90 -7.17
C LYS A 66 10.45 10.28 -8.32
N VAL A 67 11.37 11.05 -8.91
CA VAL A 67 12.28 10.57 -9.96
C VAL A 67 13.17 9.44 -9.46
N PHE A 68 13.71 9.54 -8.24
CA PHE A 68 14.53 8.48 -7.65
C PHE A 68 13.73 7.20 -7.42
N LEU A 69 12.52 7.30 -6.89
CA LEU A 69 11.64 6.16 -6.69
C LEU A 69 11.29 5.47 -8.01
N ALA A 70 11.03 6.26 -9.06
CA ALA A 70 10.77 5.73 -10.40
C ALA A 70 12.00 5.01 -10.99
N ILE A 71 13.20 5.56 -10.83
CA ILE A 71 14.45 4.94 -11.26
C ILE A 71 14.69 3.64 -10.48
N ALA A 72 14.60 3.69 -9.15
CA ALA A 72 14.79 2.52 -8.29
C ALA A 72 13.81 1.39 -8.65
N ASN A 73 12.53 1.71 -8.83
CA ASN A 73 11.52 0.74 -9.24
C ASN A 73 11.88 0.11 -10.60
N ARG A 74 12.31 0.89 -11.60
CA ARG A 74 12.71 0.37 -12.91
C ARG A 74 13.94 -0.54 -12.83
N ILE A 75 14.94 -0.22 -11.99
CA ILE A 75 16.13 -1.04 -11.78
C ILE A 75 15.78 -2.40 -11.19
N TYR A 76 14.85 -2.41 -10.23
CA TYR A 76 14.49 -3.60 -9.45
C TYR A 76 13.23 -4.29 -9.92
N LYS A 77 12.46 -3.69 -10.84
CA LYS A 77 11.22 -4.26 -11.35
C LYS A 77 11.45 -5.68 -11.88
N GLY A 78 10.72 -6.64 -11.33
CA GLY A 78 10.92 -8.05 -11.66
C GLY A 78 12.29 -8.62 -11.29
N ARG A 79 13.01 -8.04 -10.32
CA ARG A 79 14.33 -8.52 -9.87
C ARG A 79 14.37 -8.53 -8.34
N GLY A 80 13.43 -9.25 -7.73
CA GLY A 80 13.23 -9.25 -6.29
C GLY A 80 14.45 -9.69 -5.49
N GLU A 81 15.15 -10.76 -5.91
CA GLU A 81 16.38 -11.22 -5.26
C GLU A 81 17.46 -10.12 -5.24
N ARG A 82 17.64 -9.44 -6.38
CA ARG A 82 18.60 -8.33 -6.49
C ARG A 82 18.23 -7.16 -5.59
N PHE A 83 16.92 -6.87 -5.47
CA PHE A 83 16.42 -5.84 -4.56
C PHE A 83 16.72 -6.19 -3.10
N MET A 84 16.45 -7.43 -2.70
CA MET A 84 16.71 -7.90 -1.33
C MET A 84 18.17 -7.83 -0.93
N ALA A 85 19.09 -8.02 -1.89
CA ALA A 85 20.54 -7.90 -1.68
C ALA A 85 21.05 -6.45 -1.74
N SER A 86 20.20 -5.45 -1.98
CA SER A 86 20.59 -4.05 -2.17
C SER A 86 20.41 -3.20 -0.92
N SER A 87 21.19 -2.10 -0.80
CA SER A 87 20.97 -1.07 0.21
C SER A 87 19.65 -0.29 0.02
N GLN A 88 19.00 -0.45 -1.13
CA GLN A 88 17.71 0.19 -1.41
C GLN A 88 16.60 -0.31 -0.48
N LEU A 89 16.60 -1.59 -0.13
CA LEU A 89 15.67 -2.13 0.86
C LEU A 89 15.81 -1.40 2.20
N GLN A 90 17.04 -1.19 2.68
CA GLN A 90 17.29 -0.44 3.92
C GLN A 90 16.76 1.00 3.84
N ASN A 91 16.90 1.66 2.68
CA ASN A 91 16.38 3.00 2.48
C ASN A 91 14.85 3.05 2.54
N PHE A 92 14.16 2.05 2.01
CA PHE A 92 12.71 1.93 2.14
C PHE A 92 12.29 1.59 3.56
N ASP A 93 12.99 0.68 4.22
CA ASP A 93 12.73 0.31 5.62
C ASP A 93 12.82 1.52 6.55
N GLU A 94 13.86 2.37 6.40
CA GLU A 94 14.03 3.54 7.25
C GLU A 94 12.90 4.56 7.13
N VAL A 95 12.49 4.89 5.90
CA VAL A 95 11.46 5.91 5.70
C VAL A 95 10.05 5.37 5.92
N THR A 96 9.78 4.15 5.43
CA THR A 96 8.43 3.60 5.42
C THR A 96 8.07 2.88 6.71
N ALA A 97 9.04 2.19 7.33
CA ALA A 97 8.77 1.34 8.49
C ALA A 97 9.46 1.80 9.77
N ASN A 98 10.79 1.99 9.79
CA ASN A 98 11.50 2.30 11.03
C ASN A 98 11.09 3.67 11.60
N SER A 99 10.67 4.61 10.75
CA SER A 99 10.10 5.89 11.21
C SER A 99 8.84 5.70 12.07
N PHE A 100 8.06 4.64 11.86
CA PHE A 100 6.94 4.27 12.73
C PHE A 100 7.42 3.79 14.10
N GLN A 101 8.46 2.95 14.14
CA GLN A 101 9.09 2.54 15.39
C GLN A 101 9.65 3.76 16.15
N HIS A 102 10.33 4.69 15.45
CA HIS A 102 10.86 5.90 16.08
C HIS A 102 9.75 6.80 16.66
N LEU A 103 8.57 6.83 16.04
CA LEU A 103 7.42 7.54 16.56
C LEU A 103 6.90 6.89 17.86
N ILE A 104 6.76 5.55 17.86
CA ILE A 104 6.32 4.77 19.02
C ILE A 104 7.29 4.96 20.20
N ASP A 105 8.60 4.84 19.93
CA ASP A 105 9.65 4.98 20.95
C ASP A 105 9.73 6.42 21.46
N GLY A 106 9.75 7.40 20.57
CA GLY A 106 9.87 8.82 20.93
C GLY A 106 8.68 9.36 21.72
N SER A 107 7.51 8.75 21.62
CA SER A 107 6.30 9.14 22.37
C SER A 107 6.11 8.35 23.69
N ALA A 108 7.07 7.52 24.10
CA ALA A 108 6.94 6.64 25.26
C ALA A 108 6.64 7.40 26.58
N ALA A 109 7.26 8.58 26.79
CA ALA A 109 7.01 9.41 27.97
C ALA A 109 5.57 9.93 28.03
N ILE A 110 5.06 10.44 26.91
CA ILE A 110 3.67 10.90 26.79
C ILE A 110 2.73 9.72 27.05
N ARG A 111 2.98 8.56 26.44
CA ARG A 111 2.17 7.35 26.63
C ARG A 111 2.11 6.92 28.10
N ALA A 112 3.26 6.90 28.78
CA ALA A 112 3.32 6.55 30.21
C ALA A 112 2.55 7.54 31.07
N ARG A 113 2.71 8.85 30.86
CA ARG A 113 2.00 9.90 31.59
C ARG A 113 0.49 9.83 31.40
N LEU A 114 0.05 9.68 30.17
CA LEU A 114 -1.39 9.60 29.86
C LEU A 114 -2.01 8.33 30.45
N ALA A 115 -1.34 7.18 30.34
CA ALA A 115 -1.81 5.94 30.95
C ALA A 115 -1.94 6.07 32.49
N ALA A 116 -1.01 6.74 33.15
CA ALA A 116 -1.08 7.00 34.63
C ALA A 116 -2.25 7.91 35.01
N SER A 117 -2.76 8.72 34.10
CA SER A 117 -3.89 9.64 34.31
C SER A 117 -5.23 9.16 33.69
N GLY A 118 -5.30 7.89 33.22
CA GLY A 118 -6.52 7.29 32.67
C GLY A 118 -6.77 7.61 31.19
N GLY A 119 -5.79 8.17 30.49
CA GLY A 119 -5.82 8.38 29.05
C GLY A 119 -5.13 7.25 28.28
N GLU A 120 -5.26 7.26 26.98
CA GLU A 120 -4.69 6.24 26.07
C GLU A 120 -3.95 6.88 24.91
N VAL A 121 -2.93 6.19 24.40
CA VAL A 121 -2.22 6.57 23.18
C VAL A 121 -2.32 5.43 22.17
N ARG A 122 -2.79 5.75 20.99
CA ARG A 122 -2.95 4.81 19.87
C ARG A 122 -2.17 5.27 18.67
N TYR A 123 -1.75 4.32 17.85
CA TYR A 123 -0.93 4.58 16.67
C TYR A 123 -1.53 3.89 15.45
N SER A 124 -1.42 4.53 14.29
CA SER A 124 -1.67 3.85 13.02
C SER A 124 -0.57 4.10 12.00
N ALA A 125 -0.40 3.14 11.09
CA ALA A 125 0.41 3.28 9.89
C ALA A 125 -0.33 2.65 8.69
N TYR A 126 0.11 2.96 7.47
CA TYR A 126 -0.53 2.50 6.24
C TYR A 126 0.30 1.41 5.56
N GLY A 127 -0.20 0.17 5.64
CA GLY A 127 0.30 -0.98 4.91
C GLY A 127 -0.13 -0.95 3.43
N TYR A 128 0.62 -1.66 2.59
CA TYR A 128 0.30 -1.84 1.18
C TYR A 128 1.27 -2.86 0.59
N HIS A 129 0.99 -4.16 0.69
CA HIS A 129 1.87 -5.19 0.12
C HIS A 129 1.12 -6.36 -0.50
N GLY A 130 -0.17 -6.42 -0.36
CA GLY A 130 -1.07 -7.42 -0.89
C GLY A 130 -2.41 -7.37 -0.19
N THR A 131 -3.38 -8.09 -0.74
CA THR A 131 -4.73 -8.21 -0.18
C THR A 131 -5.36 -9.54 -0.59
N GLU A 132 -6.40 -9.99 0.09
CA GLU A 132 -7.22 -11.09 -0.38
C GLU A 132 -8.21 -10.57 -1.42
N ILE A 133 -8.16 -11.15 -2.62
CA ILE A 133 -9.03 -10.87 -3.75
C ILE A 133 -9.81 -12.11 -4.14
N LEU A 134 -10.90 -11.93 -4.89
CA LEU A 134 -11.70 -13.05 -5.38
C LEU A 134 -11.03 -13.70 -6.61
N ILE A 135 -10.60 -14.96 -6.46
CA ILE A 135 -10.00 -15.79 -7.52
C ILE A 135 -10.79 -17.10 -7.56
N ASP A 136 -11.32 -17.46 -8.73
CA ASP A 136 -12.08 -18.71 -8.95
C ASP A 136 -13.18 -18.95 -7.90
N GLY A 137 -13.86 -17.88 -7.50
CA GLY A 137 -14.96 -17.95 -6.53
C GLY A 137 -14.55 -18.04 -5.05
N ALA A 138 -13.26 -18.08 -4.72
CA ALA A 138 -12.72 -18.05 -3.37
C ALA A 138 -11.84 -16.80 -3.14
N TYR A 139 -11.82 -16.29 -1.90
CA TYR A 139 -10.87 -15.25 -1.53
C TYR A 139 -9.50 -15.87 -1.31
N ALA A 140 -8.48 -15.31 -1.97
CA ALA A 140 -7.11 -15.76 -1.88
C ALA A 140 -6.16 -14.56 -1.85
N TRP A 141 -5.07 -14.70 -1.11
CA TRP A 141 -4.03 -13.68 -1.01
C TRP A 141 -3.35 -13.44 -2.35
N GLN A 142 -3.14 -12.17 -2.68
CA GLN A 142 -2.37 -11.73 -3.84
C GLN A 142 -1.44 -10.58 -3.44
N THR A 143 -0.13 -10.76 -3.68
CA THR A 143 0.86 -9.70 -3.42
C THR A 143 0.88 -8.67 -4.55
N TYR A 144 1.34 -7.45 -4.25
CA TYR A 144 1.57 -6.39 -5.25
C TYR A 144 2.97 -6.51 -5.83
N THR A 145 3.18 -7.52 -6.64
CA THR A 145 4.48 -8.09 -7.00
C THR A 145 5.53 -7.11 -7.49
N THR A 146 5.24 -6.20 -8.38
CA THR A 146 6.28 -5.27 -8.85
C THR A 146 6.53 -4.10 -7.91
N TYR A 147 5.81 -4.05 -6.78
CA TYR A 147 5.90 -2.98 -5.78
C TYR A 147 6.98 -3.31 -4.73
N THR A 148 8.22 -2.88 -5.00
CA THR A 148 9.38 -3.19 -4.15
C THR A 148 9.28 -2.64 -2.72
N GLN A 149 8.48 -1.57 -2.49
CA GLN A 149 8.20 -1.06 -1.15
C GLN A 149 7.34 -2.00 -0.29
N GLY A 150 6.71 -3.02 -0.88
CA GLY A 150 5.91 -4.01 -0.15
C GLY A 150 6.65 -4.64 1.03
N TYR A 151 7.96 -4.86 0.91
CA TYR A 151 8.78 -5.36 2.02
C TYR A 151 8.82 -4.42 3.21
N ALA A 152 8.99 -3.13 2.97
CA ALA A 152 8.95 -2.14 4.04
C ALA A 152 7.53 -2.00 4.62
N LYS A 153 6.49 -2.18 3.80
CA LYS A 153 5.10 -2.21 4.27
C LYS A 153 4.82 -3.41 5.15
N MET A 154 5.29 -4.60 4.77
CA MET A 154 5.22 -5.79 5.64
C MET A 154 5.99 -5.59 6.94
N ARG A 155 7.12 -4.87 6.94
CA ARG A 155 7.86 -4.55 8.16
C ARG A 155 7.07 -3.70 9.14
N LEU A 156 6.20 -2.79 8.65
CA LEU A 156 5.27 -2.04 9.51
C LEU A 156 4.39 -2.98 10.36
N GLU A 157 3.86 -4.03 9.75
CA GLU A 157 3.01 -5.01 10.43
C GLU A 157 3.77 -5.74 11.54
N ARG A 158 5.03 -6.10 11.31
CA ARG A 158 5.90 -6.70 12.34
C ARG A 158 6.16 -5.74 13.49
N ILE A 159 6.34 -4.43 13.20
CA ILE A 159 6.49 -3.39 14.23
C ILE A 159 5.20 -3.27 15.05
N ALA A 160 4.04 -3.23 14.39
CA ALA A 160 2.76 -3.18 15.09
C ALA A 160 2.53 -4.44 15.95
N GLN A 161 2.82 -5.63 15.43
CA GLN A 161 2.72 -6.88 16.17
C GLN A 161 3.58 -6.84 17.44
N ALA A 162 4.85 -6.45 17.31
CA ALA A 162 5.76 -6.33 18.45
C ALA A 162 5.31 -5.26 19.46
N ALA A 163 4.66 -4.19 19.03
CA ALA A 163 4.07 -3.19 19.89
C ALA A 163 2.87 -3.75 20.68
N TRP A 164 2.00 -4.50 20.02
CA TRP A 164 0.85 -5.17 20.67
C TRP A 164 1.30 -6.17 21.76
N GLU A 165 2.34 -6.94 21.51
CA GLU A 165 2.93 -7.85 22.50
C GLU A 165 3.42 -7.13 23.75
N GLN A 166 3.72 -5.83 23.64
CA GLN A 166 4.09 -4.94 24.74
C GLN A 166 2.92 -4.14 25.31
N GLY A 167 1.68 -4.41 24.87
CA GLY A 167 0.49 -3.69 25.30
C GLY A 167 0.33 -2.29 24.68
N ILE A 168 1.03 -2.01 23.58
CA ILE A 168 0.94 -0.73 22.85
C ILE A 168 -0.01 -0.89 21.67
N GLN A 169 -1.09 -0.12 21.64
CA GLN A 169 -2.09 -0.16 20.58
C GLN A 169 -1.56 0.54 19.31
N ALA A 170 -0.89 -0.22 18.46
CA ALA A 170 -0.35 0.22 17.17
C ALA A 170 -0.92 -0.65 16.03
N THR A 171 -1.70 -0.08 15.13
CA THR A 171 -2.39 -0.82 14.07
C THR A 171 -1.90 -0.38 12.70
N VAL A 172 -1.57 -1.32 11.84
CA VAL A 172 -1.31 -1.09 10.43
C VAL A 172 -2.59 -1.31 9.63
N TYR A 173 -3.02 -0.31 8.88
CA TYR A 173 -4.11 -0.47 7.93
C TYR A 173 -3.52 -1.04 6.63
N ASN A 174 -3.69 -2.33 6.40
CA ASN A 174 -3.26 -2.97 5.16
C ASN A 174 -4.29 -2.68 4.07
N CYS A 175 -3.99 -1.65 3.27
CA CYS A 175 -4.90 -1.10 2.27
C CYS A 175 -4.92 -1.96 1.01
N PRO A 176 -6.09 -2.08 0.35
CA PRO A 176 -6.18 -2.61 -1.00
C PRO A 176 -5.56 -1.65 -2.01
N GLU A 177 -5.46 -2.10 -3.25
CA GLU A 177 -4.96 -1.27 -4.34
C GLU A 177 -5.85 -0.07 -4.55
N ILE A 178 -5.22 1.06 -4.84
CA ILE A 178 -5.88 2.25 -5.38
C ILE A 178 -4.99 2.89 -6.44
N ARG A 179 -5.60 3.45 -7.47
CA ARG A 179 -4.87 4.26 -8.43
C ARG A 179 -4.62 5.65 -7.87
N THR A 180 -3.36 6.07 -7.88
CA THR A 180 -2.91 7.39 -7.40
C THR A 180 -2.03 8.06 -8.45
N ASN A 181 -1.67 9.32 -8.23
CA ASN A 181 -0.69 10.05 -9.08
C ASN A 181 0.70 9.38 -9.15
N SER A 182 0.94 8.35 -8.36
CA SER A 182 2.19 7.59 -8.36
C SER A 182 2.06 6.21 -9.00
N SER A 183 0.86 5.78 -9.39
CA SER A 183 0.61 4.44 -9.94
C SER A 183 1.36 4.17 -11.24
N ASP A 184 1.62 5.20 -12.06
CA ASP A 184 2.43 5.07 -13.27
C ASP A 184 3.87 4.57 -13.01
N ILE A 185 4.34 4.66 -11.74
CA ILE A 185 5.64 4.12 -11.34
C ILE A 185 5.56 2.60 -11.16
N PHE A 186 4.40 2.08 -10.78
CA PHE A 186 4.17 0.71 -10.34
C PHE A 186 3.14 -0.01 -11.23
N VAL A 187 3.21 0.19 -12.55
CA VAL A 187 2.30 -0.42 -13.53
C VAL A 187 2.17 -1.93 -13.31
N GLY A 188 0.95 -2.42 -13.28
CA GLY A 188 0.58 -3.82 -13.08
C GLY A 188 0.14 -4.16 -11.65
N VAL A 189 0.45 -3.32 -10.64
CA VAL A 189 0.00 -3.56 -9.25
C VAL A 189 -1.51 -3.32 -9.09
N GLU A 190 -2.14 -2.62 -10.02
CA GLU A 190 -3.58 -2.34 -10.04
C GLU A 190 -4.43 -3.52 -10.54
N LEU A 191 -3.84 -4.56 -11.13
CA LEU A 191 -4.58 -5.68 -11.71
C LEU A 191 -5.50 -6.39 -10.70
N PRO A 192 -5.08 -6.66 -9.45
CA PRO A 192 -5.95 -7.24 -8.43
C PRO A 192 -7.23 -6.43 -8.18
N LEU A 193 -7.19 -5.10 -8.31
CA LEU A 193 -8.33 -4.22 -8.02
C LEU A 193 -9.59 -4.54 -8.86
N PHE A 194 -9.42 -5.00 -10.09
CA PHE A 194 -10.57 -5.39 -10.92
C PHE A 194 -11.41 -6.52 -10.28
N ALA A 195 -10.81 -7.38 -9.47
CA ALA A 195 -11.53 -8.44 -8.76
C ALA A 195 -12.53 -7.90 -7.73
N LEU A 196 -12.44 -6.62 -7.33
CA LEU A 196 -13.42 -5.99 -6.46
C LEU A 196 -14.82 -5.99 -7.07
N LEU A 197 -14.95 -5.85 -8.41
CA LEU A 197 -16.27 -5.97 -9.07
C LEU A 197 -16.91 -7.34 -8.84
N LEU A 198 -16.11 -8.40 -8.90
CA LEU A 198 -16.60 -9.76 -8.62
C LEU A 198 -16.98 -9.92 -7.14
N ALA A 199 -16.20 -9.32 -6.24
CA ALA A 199 -16.51 -9.32 -4.81
C ALA A 199 -17.82 -8.56 -4.50
N LEU A 200 -18.06 -7.41 -5.13
CA LEU A 200 -19.32 -6.66 -4.97
C LEU A 200 -20.54 -7.52 -5.31
N LYS A 201 -20.50 -8.30 -6.40
CA LYS A 201 -21.58 -9.22 -6.75
C LYS A 201 -21.71 -10.38 -5.78
N LYS A 202 -20.58 -10.95 -5.34
CA LYS A 202 -20.57 -12.08 -4.42
C LYS A 202 -21.15 -11.74 -3.04
N GLU A 203 -20.85 -10.54 -2.54
CA GLU A 203 -21.29 -10.08 -1.22
C GLU A 203 -22.70 -9.45 -1.23
N ASP A 204 -23.53 -9.82 -2.18
CA ASP A 204 -24.96 -9.45 -2.30
C ASP A 204 -25.20 -7.94 -2.50
N GLY A 205 -24.44 -7.37 -3.44
CA GLY A 205 -24.48 -5.92 -3.72
C GLY A 205 -25.76 -5.39 -4.38
N GLY A 206 -26.74 -6.22 -4.72
CA GLY A 206 -28.04 -5.83 -5.25
C GLY A 206 -27.98 -4.90 -6.46
N GLU A 207 -28.96 -3.97 -6.53
CA GLU A 207 -29.09 -2.99 -7.63
C GLU A 207 -27.92 -2.01 -7.67
N TRP A 208 -27.39 -1.63 -6.50
CA TRP A 208 -26.25 -0.71 -6.43
C TRP A 208 -24.99 -1.31 -7.07
N ALA A 209 -24.66 -2.59 -6.81
CA ALA A 209 -23.54 -3.25 -7.44
C ALA A 209 -23.69 -3.33 -8.95
N GLU A 210 -24.92 -3.55 -9.47
CA GLU A 210 -25.17 -3.54 -10.91
C GLU A 210 -24.97 -2.15 -11.53
N GLN A 211 -25.29 -1.09 -10.81
CA GLN A 211 -24.99 0.29 -11.22
C GLN A 211 -23.47 0.50 -11.34
N GLN A 212 -22.65 -0.03 -10.42
CA GLN A 212 -21.20 0.06 -10.50
C GLN A 212 -20.64 -0.73 -11.70
N TRP A 213 -21.22 -1.89 -12.00
CA TRP A 213 -20.88 -2.65 -13.20
C TRP A 213 -21.18 -1.86 -14.47
N GLN A 214 -22.35 -1.21 -14.54
CA GLN A 214 -22.73 -0.39 -15.69
C GLN A 214 -21.79 0.82 -15.83
N ALA A 215 -21.47 1.51 -14.75
CA ALA A 215 -20.51 2.62 -14.74
C ALA A 215 -19.13 2.18 -15.31
N CYS A 216 -18.66 0.99 -14.96
CA CYS A 216 -17.42 0.44 -15.50
C CYS A 216 -17.54 0.10 -16.99
N ARG A 217 -18.66 -0.47 -17.45
CA ARG A 217 -18.92 -0.73 -18.88
C ARG A 217 -18.86 0.55 -19.71
N ASP A 218 -19.45 1.63 -19.21
CA ASP A 218 -19.52 2.91 -19.91
C ASP A 218 -18.15 3.54 -20.18
N LEU A 219 -17.10 3.11 -19.46
CA LEU A 219 -15.73 3.55 -19.68
C LEU A 219 -15.02 2.83 -20.84
N LEU A 220 -15.58 1.71 -21.33
CA LEU A 220 -14.97 0.88 -22.35
C LEU A 220 -15.36 1.34 -23.79
N LEU A 221 -14.51 1.02 -24.75
CA LEU A 221 -14.81 1.18 -26.18
C LEU A 221 -16.06 0.39 -26.55
N GLU A 222 -16.77 0.81 -27.62
CA GLU A 222 -18.06 0.22 -28.03
C GLU A 222 -17.95 -1.27 -28.42
N ASP A 223 -16.78 -1.68 -28.91
CA ASP A 223 -16.46 -3.06 -29.32
C ASP A 223 -15.88 -3.91 -28.18
N GLN A 224 -15.75 -3.33 -26.97
CA GLN A 224 -15.20 -4.00 -25.78
C GLN A 224 -16.30 -4.27 -24.74
N SER A 225 -16.10 -5.31 -23.93
CA SER A 225 -17.02 -5.65 -22.85
C SER A 225 -16.30 -5.74 -21.50
N LEU A 226 -17.03 -5.49 -20.42
CA LEU A 226 -16.51 -5.64 -19.07
C LEU A 226 -16.20 -7.11 -18.77
N GLU A 227 -16.97 -8.02 -19.31
CA GLU A 227 -16.75 -9.45 -19.20
C GLU A 227 -15.41 -9.86 -19.85
N ALA A 228 -15.03 -9.25 -20.98
CA ALA A 228 -13.73 -9.47 -21.59
C ALA A 228 -12.57 -8.92 -20.75
N VAL A 229 -12.74 -7.77 -20.07
CA VAL A 229 -11.77 -7.25 -19.11
C VAL A 229 -11.61 -8.22 -17.94
N LEU A 230 -12.71 -8.62 -17.32
CA LEU A 230 -12.70 -9.52 -16.16
C LEU A 230 -12.16 -10.91 -16.52
N GLN A 231 -12.42 -11.40 -17.76
CA GLN A 231 -11.82 -12.66 -18.21
C GLN A 231 -10.29 -12.55 -18.27
N LYS A 232 -9.73 -11.46 -18.81
CA LYS A 232 -8.28 -11.23 -18.79
C LYS A 232 -7.69 -11.19 -17.38
N ILE A 233 -8.40 -10.60 -16.45
CA ILE A 233 -8.00 -10.55 -15.02
C ILE A 233 -8.09 -11.95 -14.38
N THR A 234 -9.16 -12.69 -14.67
CA THR A 234 -9.33 -14.07 -14.19
C THR A 234 -8.23 -14.98 -14.74
N ASP A 235 -7.95 -14.91 -16.04
CA ASP A 235 -6.90 -15.69 -16.68
C ASP A 235 -5.52 -15.35 -16.09
N PHE A 236 -5.24 -14.06 -15.84
CA PHE A 236 -4.02 -13.64 -15.20
C PHE A 236 -3.93 -14.19 -13.76
N ASN A 237 -4.95 -14.00 -12.95
CA ASN A 237 -4.97 -14.43 -11.55
C ASN A 237 -4.94 -15.96 -11.39
N ALA A 238 -5.49 -16.71 -12.34
CA ALA A 238 -5.46 -18.18 -12.37
C ALA A 238 -4.17 -18.77 -12.98
N SER A 239 -3.28 -17.91 -13.51
CA SER A 239 -2.03 -18.39 -14.13
C SER A 239 -1.01 -18.83 -13.07
N ASP A 240 -0.14 -19.79 -13.43
CA ASP A 240 1.00 -20.24 -12.60
C ASP A 240 1.88 -19.06 -12.17
N VAL A 241 1.93 -18.03 -13.00
CA VAL A 241 2.63 -16.77 -12.75
C VAL A 241 2.05 -16.06 -11.55
N ALA A 242 0.75 -15.78 -11.56
CA ALA A 242 0.08 -15.09 -10.46
C ALA A 242 0.01 -15.95 -9.19
N GLU A 243 -0.09 -17.27 -9.34
CA GLU A 243 -0.03 -18.21 -8.21
C GLU A 243 1.29 -18.09 -7.44
N SER A 244 2.41 -17.90 -8.15
CA SER A 244 3.73 -17.71 -7.52
C SER A 244 3.81 -16.45 -6.64
N PHE A 245 2.89 -15.50 -6.79
CA PHE A 245 2.81 -14.26 -6.00
C PHE A 245 1.97 -14.38 -4.73
N ARG A 246 1.30 -15.51 -4.51
CA ARG A 246 0.47 -15.75 -3.32
C ARG A 246 1.29 -16.03 -2.06
N ASP A 247 2.56 -16.34 -2.20
CA ASP A 247 3.50 -16.52 -1.09
C ASP A 247 4.47 -15.34 -1.01
N PHE A 248 4.25 -14.46 -0.04
CA PHE A 248 5.11 -13.29 0.16
C PHE A 248 6.54 -13.70 0.59
N ALA A 249 6.73 -14.83 1.26
CA ALA A 249 8.05 -15.31 1.63
C ALA A 249 8.87 -15.76 0.41
N ALA A 250 8.22 -16.29 -0.62
CA ALA A 250 8.83 -16.67 -1.88
C ALA A 250 8.98 -15.49 -2.88
N TRP A 251 8.38 -14.35 -2.58
CA TRP A 251 8.31 -13.18 -3.48
C TRP A 251 9.65 -12.76 -4.09
N PRO A 252 10.82 -12.74 -3.39
CA PRO A 252 12.08 -12.37 -4.03
C PRO A 252 12.40 -13.21 -5.24
N MET A 253 12.12 -14.52 -5.17
CA MET A 253 12.39 -15.45 -6.28
C MET A 253 11.31 -15.40 -7.34
N SER A 254 10.05 -15.17 -6.97
CA SER A 254 8.94 -15.08 -7.91
C SER A 254 8.86 -13.73 -8.64
N ASN A 255 9.47 -12.68 -8.13
CA ASN A 255 9.49 -11.36 -8.78
C ASN A 255 10.59 -11.28 -9.84
N THR A 256 10.35 -11.89 -11.01
CA THR A 256 11.30 -11.95 -12.14
C THR A 256 10.95 -10.94 -13.25
N PRO A 257 11.89 -10.61 -14.16
CA PRO A 257 11.62 -9.73 -15.30
C PRO A 257 10.48 -10.23 -16.19
N GLU A 258 10.42 -11.54 -16.44
CA GLU A 258 9.42 -12.18 -17.29
C GLU A 258 8.01 -12.00 -16.70
N LEU A 259 7.90 -12.09 -15.38
CA LEU A 259 6.64 -11.89 -14.67
C LEU A 259 6.22 -10.42 -14.68
N ALA A 260 7.16 -9.51 -14.50
CA ALA A 260 6.89 -8.07 -14.62
C ALA A 260 6.38 -7.72 -16.03
N ASP A 261 6.96 -8.33 -17.08
CA ASP A 261 6.53 -8.11 -18.46
C ASP A 261 5.10 -8.63 -18.72
N ILE A 262 4.73 -9.78 -18.16
CA ILE A 262 3.37 -10.33 -18.24
C ILE A 262 2.37 -9.39 -17.53
N MET A 263 2.69 -8.92 -16.34
CA MET A 263 1.82 -7.97 -15.61
C MET A 263 1.64 -6.66 -16.39
N ILE A 264 2.73 -6.08 -16.91
CA ILE A 264 2.69 -4.86 -17.70
C ILE A 264 1.88 -5.07 -18.98
N GLY A 265 2.12 -6.17 -19.68
CA GLY A 265 1.40 -6.52 -20.91
C GLY A 265 -0.10 -6.68 -20.66
N THR A 266 -0.50 -7.29 -19.55
CA THR A 266 -1.91 -7.42 -19.16
C THR A 266 -2.53 -6.06 -18.84
N SER A 267 -1.84 -5.23 -18.05
CA SER A 267 -2.27 -3.86 -17.73
C SER A 267 -2.43 -3.00 -18.97
N ASP A 268 -1.44 -3.03 -19.87
CA ASP A 268 -1.48 -2.28 -21.13
C ASP A 268 -2.64 -2.75 -22.03
N ALA A 269 -2.86 -4.06 -22.15
CA ALA A 269 -3.95 -4.61 -22.93
C ALA A 269 -5.33 -4.16 -22.42
N ILE A 270 -5.52 -4.16 -21.10
CA ILE A 270 -6.76 -3.68 -20.46
C ILE A 270 -6.92 -2.17 -20.65
N THR A 271 -5.83 -1.40 -20.46
CA THR A 271 -5.86 0.06 -20.65
C THR A 271 -6.28 0.43 -22.06
N GLN A 272 -5.89 -0.35 -23.07
CA GLN A 272 -6.29 -0.11 -24.47
C GLN A 272 -7.78 -0.38 -24.75
N MET A 273 -8.48 -1.08 -23.87
CA MET A 273 -9.92 -1.34 -24.01
C MET A 273 -10.79 -0.13 -23.57
N HIS A 274 -10.19 0.91 -22.97
CA HIS A 274 -10.90 2.09 -22.48
C HIS A 274 -11.01 3.20 -23.52
N LYS A 275 -12.13 3.96 -23.50
CA LYS A 275 -12.35 5.15 -24.33
C LYS A 275 -11.34 6.24 -24.08
N ASP A 276 -11.00 6.44 -22.84
CA ASP A 276 -9.99 7.42 -22.39
C ASP A 276 -8.98 6.75 -21.46
N ARG A 277 -7.72 6.80 -21.82
CA ARG A 277 -6.62 6.27 -20.98
C ARG A 277 -6.38 7.05 -19.67
N LYS A 278 -7.07 8.17 -19.49
CA LYS A 278 -7.04 9.00 -18.25
C LYS A 278 -8.26 8.76 -17.36
N ALA A 279 -9.24 8.00 -17.83
CA ALA A 279 -10.44 7.65 -17.09
C ALA A 279 -10.63 6.13 -17.17
N LEU A 280 -10.02 5.42 -16.24
CA LEU A 280 -9.99 3.96 -16.23
C LEU A 280 -10.98 3.39 -15.21
N ILE A 281 -11.38 2.15 -15.41
CA ILE A 281 -12.14 1.37 -14.42
C ILE A 281 -11.43 1.40 -13.06
N THR A 282 -10.11 1.34 -13.02
CA THR A 282 -9.32 1.41 -11.77
C THR A 282 -9.45 2.75 -11.05
N ASP A 283 -9.73 3.86 -11.75
CA ASP A 283 -10.04 5.14 -11.09
C ASP A 283 -11.38 5.08 -10.37
N HIS A 284 -12.39 4.51 -11.05
CA HIS A 284 -13.71 4.31 -10.48
C HIS A 284 -13.67 3.38 -9.26
N LEU A 285 -13.02 2.23 -9.39
CA LEU A 285 -12.88 1.27 -8.27
C LEU A 285 -12.08 1.86 -7.11
N SER A 286 -11.06 2.67 -7.38
CA SER A 286 -10.29 3.36 -6.34
C SER A 286 -11.16 4.33 -5.53
N ALA A 287 -12.12 5.01 -6.17
CA ALA A 287 -13.06 5.86 -5.46
C ALA A 287 -13.95 5.04 -4.52
N LEU A 288 -14.44 3.88 -4.96
CA LEU A 288 -15.22 2.97 -4.12
C LEU A 288 -14.40 2.45 -2.93
N VAL A 289 -13.14 2.06 -3.16
CA VAL A 289 -12.24 1.65 -2.06
C VAL A 289 -12.10 2.78 -1.05
N LEU A 290 -11.83 4.02 -1.49
CA LEU A 290 -11.68 5.16 -0.58
C LEU A 290 -12.94 5.44 0.22
N GLU A 291 -14.12 5.27 -0.37
CA GLU A 291 -15.40 5.40 0.32
C GLU A 291 -15.56 4.36 1.43
N ALA A 292 -15.21 3.11 1.16
CA ALA A 292 -15.31 2.02 2.13
C ALA A 292 -14.29 2.12 3.27
N VAL A 293 -13.03 2.44 2.95
CA VAL A 293 -11.95 2.39 3.95
C VAL A 293 -12.02 3.53 4.95
N GLY A 294 -12.57 4.67 4.59
CA GLY A 294 -12.68 5.84 5.47
C GLY A 294 -13.35 5.52 6.81
N PRO A 295 -14.60 5.06 6.83
CA PRO A 295 -15.31 4.66 8.04
C PRO A 295 -14.61 3.54 8.81
N LEU A 296 -14.08 2.52 8.12
CA LEU A 296 -13.40 1.39 8.73
C LEU A 296 -12.13 1.84 9.49
N MET A 297 -11.29 2.64 8.86
CA MET A 297 -10.07 3.18 9.47
C MET A 297 -10.39 4.12 10.63
N PHE A 298 -11.45 4.94 10.49
CA PHE A 298 -11.88 5.84 11.56
C PHE A 298 -12.36 5.05 12.79
N HIS A 299 -13.15 4.01 12.59
CA HIS A 299 -13.57 3.12 13.67
C HIS A 299 -12.35 2.48 14.35
N GLU A 300 -11.43 1.89 13.57
CA GLU A 300 -10.24 1.23 14.07
C GLU A 300 -9.31 2.19 14.84
N SER A 301 -9.25 3.48 14.44
CA SER A 301 -8.45 4.49 15.16
C SER A 301 -8.93 4.73 16.60
N SER A 302 -10.22 4.52 16.85
CA SER A 302 -10.84 4.72 18.16
C SER A 302 -10.99 3.42 18.98
N SER A 303 -11.06 2.28 18.31
CA SER A 303 -11.28 0.96 18.92
C SER A 303 -10.50 -0.11 18.15
N PRO A 304 -9.16 -0.11 18.22
CA PRO A 304 -8.34 -1.04 17.45
C PRO A 304 -8.55 -2.48 17.92
N ALA A 305 -8.78 -3.38 16.95
CA ALA A 305 -9.03 -4.79 17.20
C ALA A 305 -7.74 -5.64 17.21
N GLY A 306 -6.66 -5.14 16.62
CA GLY A 306 -5.41 -5.88 16.53
C GLY A 306 -4.28 -5.11 15.85
N PRO A 307 -3.13 -5.74 15.64
CA PRO A 307 -1.96 -5.09 15.05
C PRO A 307 -2.12 -4.80 13.56
N VAL A 308 -3.04 -5.45 12.86
CA VAL A 308 -3.29 -5.23 11.43
C VAL A 308 -4.80 -5.21 11.16
N LEU A 309 -5.27 -4.14 10.55
CA LEU A 309 -6.59 -4.09 9.93
C LEU A 309 -6.45 -4.53 8.47
N TRP A 310 -6.99 -5.71 8.15
CA TRP A 310 -6.99 -6.26 6.80
C TRP A 310 -8.18 -5.72 6.01
N LEU A 311 -7.91 -4.86 5.05
CA LEU A 311 -8.91 -4.26 4.16
C LEU A 311 -9.00 -5.06 2.86
N ASN A 312 -9.36 -6.33 3.00
CA ASN A 312 -9.52 -7.27 1.89
C ASN A 312 -10.77 -6.94 1.05
N HIS A 313 -10.87 -7.45 -0.17
CA HIS A 313 -11.96 -7.15 -1.09
C HIS A 313 -13.34 -7.54 -0.55
N ASP A 314 -13.45 -8.61 0.23
CA ASP A 314 -14.71 -8.97 0.89
C ASP A 314 -15.13 -7.95 1.95
N VAL A 315 -14.16 -7.43 2.71
CA VAL A 315 -14.40 -6.38 3.73
C VAL A 315 -14.87 -5.09 3.05
N ILE A 316 -14.19 -4.69 1.97
CA ILE A 316 -14.57 -3.51 1.18
C ILE A 316 -15.97 -3.68 0.57
N ALA A 317 -16.24 -4.81 -0.07
CA ALA A 317 -17.53 -5.07 -0.70
C ALA A 317 -18.68 -5.07 0.32
N LYS A 318 -18.52 -5.72 1.47
CA LYS A 318 -19.52 -5.72 2.56
C LYS A 318 -19.76 -4.31 3.10
N GLN A 319 -18.69 -3.52 3.30
CA GLN A 319 -18.81 -2.14 3.77
C GLN A 319 -19.58 -1.27 2.78
N LEU A 320 -19.28 -1.37 1.48
CA LEU A 320 -19.99 -0.62 0.44
C LEU A 320 -21.47 -1.01 0.37
N ASN A 321 -21.76 -2.32 0.42
CA ASN A 321 -23.13 -2.80 0.42
C ASN A 321 -23.91 -2.27 1.63
N GLN A 322 -23.28 -2.17 2.81
CA GLN A 322 -23.93 -1.58 4.00
C GLN A 322 -24.16 -0.06 3.87
N LEU A 323 -23.28 0.65 3.19
CA LEU A 323 -23.40 2.09 2.98
C LEU A 323 -24.53 2.45 1.98
N HIS A 324 -24.87 1.54 1.08
CA HIS A 324 -25.80 1.74 -0.03
C HIS A 324 -27.05 0.85 0.01
N ALA A 325 -27.29 0.13 1.12
CA ALA A 325 -28.43 -0.73 1.35
C ALA A 325 -29.76 0.05 1.59
#